data_fa51aa795aab1994ad54f8cc1c9f0f51
#
_entry.id   fa51aa795aab1994ad54f8cc1c9f0f51
#
_cell.length_a   1.000
_cell.length_b   1.000
_cell.length_c   1.000
_cell.angle_alpha   90.00
_cell.angle_beta   90.00
_cell.angle_gamma   90.00
#
_symmetry.space_group_name_H-M   'P 1'
#
loop_
_entity.id
_entity.type
_entity.pdbx_description
1 polymer ?
#
loop_
_entity_poly.entity_id
_entity_poly.type
_entity_poly.pdbx_seq_one_letter_code
_entity_poly.pdbx_strand_id
1 'polypeptide(L)'
;MKIIIVYESMFGNTHEVAQAISEGAREASPDADVECVAVGDASSELVKSIDLLVVGGPTHIRGMTSGFSRKMGISGEEKLEAQGEPAHEMEEDAEGPGVREWFDGLPEVEDGGNAAAFDTRLPSRMAGGAARGIARRLRKHGYHLVSEPEGFVLDDAYGPMRAGEIERAKDWGAQLVRATVSPSS
;
A
#
# COMPACT_ATOMS: atom_id res chain seq x y z
N MET A 1 2.24 4.81 -20.46
CA MET A 1 1.86 5.16 -19.07
C MET A 1 2.76 4.38 -18.15
N LYS A 2 3.38 5.05 -17.18
CA LYS A 2 4.20 4.41 -16.13
C LYS A 2 3.47 4.47 -14.79
N ILE A 3 3.25 3.32 -14.17
CA ILE A 3 2.50 3.15 -12.92
C ILE A 3 3.39 2.45 -11.91
N ILE A 4 3.55 3.03 -10.73
CA ILE A 4 4.31 2.42 -9.64
C ILE A 4 3.37 2.18 -8.46
N ILE A 5 3.36 0.94 -7.97
CA ILE A 5 2.65 0.57 -6.75
C ILE A 5 3.69 0.29 -5.67
N VAL A 6 3.72 1.13 -4.64
CA VAL A 6 4.62 1.00 -3.48
C VAL A 6 3.82 0.46 -2.32
N TYR A 7 4.31 -0.62 -1.69
CA TYR A 7 3.61 -1.22 -0.56
C TYR A 7 4.54 -1.51 0.62
N GLU A 8 3.98 -1.43 1.82
CA GLU A 8 4.55 -1.99 3.05
C GLU A 8 3.73 -3.22 3.43
N SER A 9 4.38 -4.35 3.67
CA SER A 9 3.73 -5.58 4.12
C SER A 9 4.56 -6.27 5.19
N MET A 10 3.91 -6.91 6.17
CA MET A 10 4.58 -7.71 7.20
C MET A 10 4.28 -9.20 7.02
N PHE A 11 3.05 -9.54 6.68
CA PHE A 11 2.53 -10.91 6.61
C PHE A 11 1.96 -11.26 5.23
N GLY A 12 2.35 -10.53 4.20
CA GLY A 12 1.98 -10.82 2.80
C GLY A 12 0.63 -10.24 2.34
N ASN A 13 -0.29 -9.91 3.24
CA ASN A 13 -1.64 -9.49 2.85
C ASN A 13 -1.67 -8.18 2.03
N THR A 14 -0.89 -7.17 2.43
CA THR A 14 -0.82 -5.90 1.68
C THR A 14 -0.12 -6.09 0.34
N HIS A 15 0.87 -6.99 0.28
CA HIS A 15 1.54 -7.39 -0.95
C HIS A 15 0.55 -8.05 -1.93
N GLU A 16 -0.26 -9.01 -1.46
CA GLU A 16 -1.30 -9.66 -2.27
C GLU A 16 -2.27 -8.63 -2.89
N VAL A 17 -2.72 -7.66 -2.10
CA VAL A 17 -3.56 -6.55 -2.58
C VAL A 17 -2.82 -5.70 -3.62
N ALA A 18 -1.56 -5.35 -3.39
CA ALA A 18 -0.74 -4.57 -4.32
C ALA A 18 -0.55 -5.30 -5.66
N GLN A 19 -0.36 -6.63 -5.63
CA GLN A 19 -0.28 -7.46 -6.83
C GLN A 19 -1.61 -7.46 -7.60
N ALA A 20 -2.74 -7.62 -6.92
CA ALA A 20 -4.06 -7.58 -7.54
C ALA A 20 -4.34 -6.22 -8.21
N ILE A 21 -3.98 -5.10 -7.54
CA ILE A 21 -4.05 -3.76 -8.12
C ILE A 21 -3.19 -3.66 -9.40
N SER A 22 -1.97 -4.22 -9.37
CA SER A 22 -1.08 -4.28 -10.54
C SER A 22 -1.69 -5.03 -11.70
N GLU A 23 -2.30 -6.19 -11.43
CA GLU A 23 -2.98 -6.99 -12.45
C GLU A 23 -4.12 -6.21 -13.10
N GLY A 24 -4.98 -5.60 -12.30
CA GLY A 24 -6.08 -4.77 -12.80
C GLY A 24 -5.60 -3.58 -13.64
N ALA A 25 -4.50 -2.95 -13.24
CA ALA A 25 -3.88 -1.86 -13.99
C ALA A 25 -3.36 -2.34 -15.34
N ARG A 26 -2.67 -3.48 -15.40
CA ARG A 26 -2.17 -4.08 -16.67
C ARG A 26 -3.30 -4.51 -17.58
N GLU A 27 -4.38 -5.06 -17.05
CA GLU A 27 -5.56 -5.44 -17.86
C GLU A 27 -6.26 -4.21 -18.46
N ALA A 28 -6.34 -3.11 -17.70
CA ALA A 28 -6.95 -1.87 -18.19
C ALA A 28 -6.08 -1.10 -19.18
N SER A 29 -4.76 -1.26 -19.12
CA SER A 29 -3.78 -0.64 -20.03
C SER A 29 -2.64 -1.61 -20.31
N PRO A 30 -2.79 -2.51 -21.31
CA PRO A 30 -1.78 -3.53 -21.63
C PRO A 30 -0.41 -2.97 -22.03
N ASP A 31 -0.37 -1.75 -22.54
CA ASP A 31 0.87 -1.05 -22.93
C ASP A 31 1.48 -0.23 -21.78
N ALA A 32 0.89 -0.25 -20.59
CA ALA A 32 1.44 0.44 -19.44
C ALA A 32 2.62 -0.33 -18.82
N ASP A 33 3.65 0.42 -18.44
CA ASP A 33 4.73 -0.07 -17.60
C ASP A 33 4.27 -0.04 -16.14
N VAL A 34 3.97 -1.21 -15.56
CA VAL A 34 3.42 -1.34 -14.20
C VAL A 34 4.40 -2.10 -13.33
N GLU A 35 4.97 -1.41 -12.36
CA GLU A 35 5.86 -1.99 -11.36
C GLU A 35 5.18 -2.04 -9.98
N CYS A 36 5.37 -3.15 -9.26
CA CYS A 36 4.91 -3.33 -7.88
C CYS A 36 6.14 -3.60 -7.02
N VAL A 37 6.44 -2.72 -6.08
CA VAL A 37 7.69 -2.74 -5.32
C VAL A 37 7.44 -2.57 -3.82
N ALA A 38 8.21 -3.29 -3.02
CA ALA A 38 8.23 -3.08 -1.58
C ALA A 38 8.79 -1.68 -1.26
N VAL A 39 8.32 -1.09 -0.19
CA VAL A 39 8.71 0.28 0.20
C VAL A 39 10.20 0.42 0.45
N GLY A 40 10.87 -0.65 0.88
CA GLY A 40 12.33 -0.68 1.06
C GLY A 40 13.13 -0.51 -0.23
N ASP A 41 12.57 -0.93 -1.36
CA ASP A 41 13.18 -0.88 -2.68
C ASP A 41 12.72 0.34 -3.50
N ALA A 42 11.71 1.05 -3.01
CA ALA A 42 11.12 2.20 -3.69
C ALA A 42 11.98 3.46 -3.55
N SER A 43 13.02 3.57 -4.37
CA SER A 43 13.88 4.76 -4.39
C SER A 43 13.12 6.02 -4.87
N SER A 44 13.60 7.20 -4.46
CA SER A 44 13.06 8.46 -4.95
C SER A 44 13.20 8.66 -6.47
N GLU A 45 14.20 8.01 -7.09
CA GLU A 45 14.37 8.03 -8.55
C GLU A 45 13.30 7.23 -9.27
N LEU A 46 12.87 6.08 -8.69
CA LEU A 46 11.85 5.21 -9.27
C LEU A 46 10.52 5.94 -9.45
N VAL A 47 10.17 6.83 -8.51
CA VAL A 47 8.90 7.57 -8.50
C VAL A 47 8.96 8.92 -9.21
N LYS A 48 10.08 9.22 -9.89
CA LYS A 48 10.17 10.36 -10.80
C LYS A 48 9.56 10.03 -12.16
N SER A 49 8.93 11.02 -12.77
CA SER A 49 8.38 10.91 -14.15
C SER A 49 7.41 9.72 -14.32
N ILE A 50 6.53 9.53 -13.36
CA ILE A 50 5.47 8.52 -13.40
C ILE A 50 4.10 9.18 -13.64
N ASP A 51 3.20 8.43 -14.25
CA ASP A 51 1.83 8.90 -14.52
C ASP A 51 0.89 8.65 -13.36
N LEU A 52 1.16 7.59 -12.56
CA LEU A 52 0.36 7.23 -11.38
C LEU A 52 1.23 6.57 -10.30
N LEU A 53 1.16 7.11 -9.09
CA LEU A 53 1.74 6.54 -7.88
C LEU A 53 0.64 5.95 -6.99
N VAL A 54 0.69 4.65 -6.73
CA VAL A 54 -0.21 4.00 -5.77
C VAL A 54 0.59 3.62 -4.54
N VAL A 55 0.15 4.01 -3.36
CA VAL A 55 0.87 3.71 -2.11
C VAL A 55 -0.04 3.02 -1.13
N GLY A 56 0.43 1.91 -0.56
CA GLY A 56 -0.33 1.12 0.40
C GLY A 56 0.48 0.61 1.58
N GLY A 57 -0.25 0.31 2.66
CA GLY A 57 0.36 -0.25 3.86
C GLY A 57 -0.68 -0.81 4.83
N PRO A 58 -0.26 -1.63 5.79
CA PRO A 58 -1.17 -2.20 6.76
C PRO A 58 -1.66 -1.13 7.76
N THR A 59 -2.91 -1.27 8.20
CA THR A 59 -3.44 -0.48 9.31
C THR A 59 -3.10 -1.16 10.63
N HIS A 60 -2.22 -0.54 11.42
CA HIS A 60 -1.96 -0.93 12.79
C HIS A 60 -2.66 0.01 13.78
N ILE A 61 -3.41 -0.59 14.70
CA ILE A 61 -4.17 0.09 15.77
C ILE A 61 -5.15 1.13 15.22
N ARG A 62 -4.71 2.22 14.61
CA ARG A 62 -5.57 3.27 14.02
C ARG A 62 -4.94 4.05 12.86
N GLY A 63 -3.84 3.54 12.27
CA GLY A 63 -3.18 4.30 11.20
C GLY A 63 -2.00 3.56 10.59
N MET A 64 -1.15 4.30 9.87
CA MET A 64 0.07 3.76 9.27
C MET A 64 0.99 3.18 10.34
N THR A 65 1.68 2.11 9.99
CA THR A 65 2.73 1.49 10.78
C THR A 65 3.79 2.52 11.18
N SER A 66 4.33 2.38 12.35
CA SER A 66 5.49 3.12 12.84
C SER A 66 6.63 2.14 13.13
N GLY A 67 7.87 2.63 13.17
CA GLY A 67 9.02 1.80 13.55
C GLY A 67 8.82 1.09 14.90
N PHE A 68 8.10 1.72 15.84
CA PHE A 68 7.75 1.11 17.12
C PHE A 68 6.73 -0.03 16.95
N SER A 69 5.67 0.16 16.17
CA SER A 69 4.64 -0.88 15.98
C SER A 69 5.17 -2.08 15.17
N ARG A 70 6.09 -1.83 14.21
CA ARG A 70 6.80 -2.92 13.50
C ARG A 70 7.66 -3.73 14.48
N LYS A 71 8.50 -3.08 15.28
CA LYS A 71 9.31 -3.76 16.30
C LYS A 71 8.49 -4.58 17.28
N MET A 72 7.31 -4.09 17.67
CA MET A 72 6.40 -4.86 18.53
C MET A 72 5.86 -6.11 17.83
N GLY A 73 5.53 -6.01 16.55
CA GLY A 73 5.09 -7.15 15.74
C GLY A 73 6.18 -8.22 15.64
N ILE A 74 7.37 -7.82 15.22
CA ILE A 74 8.55 -8.71 15.11
C ILE A 74 8.88 -9.36 16.46
N SER A 75 8.99 -8.57 17.52
CA SER A 75 9.27 -9.11 18.88
C SER A 75 8.15 -10.02 19.41
N GLY A 76 6.93 -9.87 18.92
CA GLY A 76 5.81 -10.77 19.20
C GLY A 76 6.03 -12.15 18.59
N GLU A 77 6.38 -12.20 17.32
CA GLU A 77 6.65 -13.43 16.58
C GLU A 77 7.90 -14.15 17.12
N GLU A 78 9.01 -13.44 17.39
CA GLU A 78 10.22 -13.99 18.02
C GLU A 78 9.91 -14.66 19.39
N LYS A 79 8.97 -14.08 20.17
CA LYS A 79 8.55 -14.69 21.44
C LYS A 79 7.72 -15.95 21.24
N LEU A 80 6.85 -15.99 20.24
CA LEU A 80 6.09 -17.21 19.92
C LEU A 80 7.03 -18.33 19.50
N GLU A 81 7.99 -18.06 18.62
CA GLU A 81 9.02 -19.03 18.25
C GLU A 81 9.84 -19.53 19.45
N ALA A 82 10.29 -18.62 20.32
CA ALA A 82 11.05 -18.97 21.52
C ALA A 82 10.24 -19.83 22.54
N GLN A 83 8.91 -19.76 22.50
CA GLN A 83 8.01 -20.56 23.32
C GLN A 83 7.57 -21.86 22.65
N GLY A 84 8.01 -22.09 21.40
CA GLY A 84 7.59 -23.26 20.60
C GLY A 84 6.16 -23.19 20.10
N GLU A 85 5.56 -21.99 20.12
CA GLU A 85 4.26 -21.70 19.52
C GLU A 85 4.42 -21.43 18.02
N PRO A 86 3.41 -21.73 17.18
CA PRO A 86 3.50 -21.44 15.77
C PRO A 86 3.55 -19.92 15.53
N ALA A 87 4.69 -19.45 15.01
CA ALA A 87 4.85 -18.07 14.56
C ALA A 87 4.31 -17.90 13.14
N HIS A 88 3.90 -16.68 12.81
CA HIS A 88 3.44 -16.37 11.45
C HIS A 88 4.64 -16.06 10.55
N GLU A 89 4.56 -16.52 9.31
CA GLU A 89 5.58 -16.24 8.32
C GLU A 89 5.57 -14.74 7.99
N MET A 90 6.71 -14.08 8.20
CA MET A 90 6.90 -12.66 7.88
C MET A 90 7.57 -12.51 6.50
N GLU A 91 7.25 -11.45 5.80
CA GLU A 91 7.97 -11.10 4.56
C GLU A 91 9.40 -10.66 4.87
N GLU A 92 10.32 -10.90 3.90
CA GLU A 92 11.74 -10.55 4.00
C GLU A 92 11.94 -9.05 4.30
N ASP A 93 11.04 -8.20 3.77
CA ASP A 93 11.09 -6.73 3.93
C ASP A 93 10.42 -6.22 5.22
N ALA A 94 9.89 -7.09 6.08
CA ALA A 94 9.16 -6.70 7.30
C ALA A 94 10.00 -5.85 8.26
N GLU A 95 11.32 -6.03 8.29
CA GLU A 95 12.27 -5.25 9.10
C GLU A 95 12.69 -3.91 8.45
N GLY A 96 12.39 -3.71 7.17
CA GLY A 96 12.76 -2.54 6.38
C GLY A 96 12.08 -1.25 6.81
N PRO A 97 12.36 -0.13 6.10
CA PRO A 97 11.66 1.12 6.30
C PRO A 97 10.17 0.96 5.98
N GLY A 98 9.30 1.63 6.73
CA GLY A 98 7.89 1.66 6.40
C GLY A 98 7.52 2.84 5.51
N VAL A 99 6.27 2.83 5.07
CA VAL A 99 5.69 3.92 4.24
C VAL A 99 5.86 5.29 4.91
N ARG A 100 5.81 5.36 6.24
CA ARG A 100 5.99 6.63 6.97
C ARG A 100 7.40 7.21 6.79
N GLU A 101 8.42 6.39 6.99
CA GLU A 101 9.82 6.78 6.85
C GLU A 101 10.17 7.05 5.39
N TRP A 102 9.60 6.28 4.47
CA TRP A 102 9.76 6.48 3.04
C TRP A 102 9.29 7.87 2.57
N PHE A 103 8.13 8.33 3.06
CA PHE A 103 7.66 9.67 2.76
C PHE A 103 8.60 10.78 3.23
N ASP A 104 9.33 10.57 4.33
CA ASP A 104 10.27 11.57 4.84
C ASP A 104 11.47 11.78 3.88
N GLY A 105 11.75 10.81 3.01
CA GLY A 105 12.76 10.88 1.94
C GLY A 105 12.21 11.20 0.54
N LEU A 106 10.88 11.30 0.39
CA LEU A 106 10.25 11.55 -0.89
C LEU A 106 10.31 13.05 -1.26
N PRO A 107 10.81 13.43 -2.46
CA PRO A 107 10.78 14.82 -2.90
C PRO A 107 9.33 15.31 -3.15
N GLU A 108 9.13 16.61 -3.05
CA GLU A 108 7.87 17.24 -3.48
C GLU A 108 7.78 17.25 -5.01
N VAL A 109 6.56 17.08 -5.53
CA VAL A 109 6.26 17.11 -6.97
C VAL A 109 5.78 18.51 -7.34
N GLU A 110 6.55 19.21 -8.20
CA GLU A 110 6.24 20.60 -8.57
C GLU A 110 5.00 20.75 -9.47
N ASP A 111 4.79 19.79 -10.37
CA ASP A 111 3.72 19.85 -11.39
C ASP A 111 2.47 19.02 -11.07
N GLY A 112 2.37 18.48 -9.86
CA GLY A 112 1.24 17.69 -9.43
C GLY A 112 1.15 16.33 -10.14
N GLY A 113 1.62 15.26 -9.51
CA GLY A 113 1.46 13.88 -10.01
C GLY A 113 0.12 13.27 -9.59
N ASN A 114 -0.38 12.30 -10.36
CA ASN A 114 -1.54 11.52 -9.94
C ASN A 114 -1.13 10.47 -8.91
N ALA A 115 -1.98 10.28 -7.88
CA ALA A 115 -1.73 9.25 -6.89
C ALA A 115 -3.02 8.62 -6.35
N ALA A 116 -2.86 7.47 -5.71
CA ALA A 116 -3.92 6.80 -4.96
C ALA A 116 -3.34 6.16 -3.69
N ALA A 117 -4.19 5.93 -2.70
CA ALA A 117 -3.80 5.37 -1.41
C ALA A 117 -4.69 4.20 -1.03
N PHE A 118 -4.10 3.12 -0.51
CA PHE A 118 -4.86 1.99 0.00
C PHE A 118 -4.30 1.49 1.34
N ASP A 119 -5.08 0.67 2.02
CA ASP A 119 -4.61 -0.10 3.16
C ASP A 119 -5.25 -1.49 3.25
N THR A 120 -4.65 -2.35 4.05
CA THR A 120 -5.26 -3.57 4.56
C THR A 120 -5.61 -3.38 6.03
N ARG A 121 -6.80 -3.83 6.44
CA ARG A 121 -7.31 -3.59 7.78
C ARG A 121 -8.29 -4.66 8.25
N LEU A 122 -8.42 -4.80 9.56
CA LEU A 122 -9.53 -5.54 10.16
C LEU A 122 -10.86 -4.80 9.96
N PRO A 123 -11.99 -5.53 9.93
CA PRO A 123 -13.31 -4.93 9.88
C PRO A 123 -13.58 -4.12 11.16
N SER A 124 -13.50 -2.80 11.09
CA SER A 124 -13.78 -1.93 12.21
C SER A 124 -14.49 -0.66 11.74
N ARG A 125 -15.61 -0.34 12.36
CA ARG A 125 -16.34 0.90 12.11
C ARG A 125 -15.64 2.14 12.69
N MET A 126 -14.68 1.94 13.60
CA MET A 126 -13.95 3.01 14.31
C MET A 126 -12.50 3.17 13.85
N ALA A 127 -12.03 2.36 12.92
CA ALA A 127 -10.67 2.42 12.44
C ALA A 127 -10.53 3.52 11.38
N GLY A 128 -9.83 4.58 11.74
CA GLY A 128 -9.19 5.42 10.73
C GLY A 128 -8.09 4.58 10.07
N GLY A 129 -8.23 4.23 8.79
CA GLY A 129 -7.26 3.39 8.10
C GLY A 129 -5.95 4.12 7.80
N ALA A 130 -4.88 3.35 7.54
CA ALA A 130 -3.59 3.86 7.07
C ALA A 130 -3.74 4.62 5.75
N ALA A 131 -4.64 4.19 4.87
CA ALA A 131 -4.90 4.82 3.58
C ALA A 131 -5.18 6.33 3.68
N ARG A 132 -5.95 6.78 4.69
CA ARG A 132 -6.19 8.21 4.91
C ARG A 132 -4.93 8.97 5.32
N GLY A 133 -4.06 8.35 6.10
CA GLY A 133 -2.77 8.91 6.49
C GLY A 133 -1.82 9.02 5.30
N ILE A 134 -1.76 7.98 4.47
CA ILE A 134 -1.01 7.92 3.21
C ILE A 134 -1.51 9.01 2.25
N ALA A 135 -2.82 9.09 2.03
CA ALA A 135 -3.44 10.10 1.17
C ALA A 135 -3.11 11.54 1.59
N ARG A 136 -3.09 11.82 2.90
CA ARG A 136 -2.70 13.13 3.42
C ARG A 136 -1.24 13.44 3.12
N ARG A 137 -0.34 12.46 3.22
CA ARG A 137 1.08 12.63 2.90
C ARG A 137 1.29 12.82 1.40
N LEU A 138 0.62 12.04 0.55
CA LEU A 138 0.67 12.24 -0.90
C LEU A 138 0.27 13.67 -1.28
N ARG A 139 -0.84 14.19 -0.74
CA ARG A 139 -1.25 15.58 -0.97
C ARG A 139 -0.22 16.60 -0.49
N LYS A 140 0.44 16.35 0.66
CA LYS A 140 1.50 17.23 1.18
C LYS A 140 2.72 17.26 0.26
N HIS A 141 3.01 16.16 -0.44
CA HIS A 141 4.08 16.07 -1.44
C HIS A 141 3.67 16.54 -2.85
N GLY A 142 2.50 17.19 -3.00
CA GLY A 142 2.06 17.79 -4.26
C GLY A 142 1.25 16.86 -5.16
N TYR A 143 0.93 15.62 -4.75
CA TYR A 143 0.14 14.70 -5.56
C TYR A 143 -1.35 15.00 -5.51
N HIS A 144 -2.02 14.81 -6.65
CA HIS A 144 -3.47 14.78 -6.77
C HIS A 144 -3.99 13.35 -6.63
N LEU A 145 -4.96 13.14 -5.74
CA LEU A 145 -5.58 11.82 -5.61
C LEU A 145 -6.64 11.62 -6.70
N VAL A 146 -6.48 10.58 -7.50
CA VAL A 146 -7.44 10.19 -8.56
C VAL A 146 -8.61 9.38 -8.03
N SER A 147 -8.57 8.98 -6.76
CA SER A 147 -9.60 8.21 -6.07
C SER A 147 -9.63 8.56 -4.58
N GLU A 148 -10.75 8.34 -3.92
CA GLU A 148 -10.77 8.31 -2.46
C GLU A 148 -9.88 7.18 -1.93
N PRO A 149 -9.27 7.35 -0.73
CA PRO A 149 -8.46 6.31 -0.12
C PRO A 149 -9.26 5.02 0.11
N GLU A 150 -8.73 3.89 -0.38
CA GLU A 150 -9.42 2.61 -0.36
C GLU A 150 -8.88 1.69 0.75
N GLY A 151 -9.74 0.85 1.32
CA GLY A 151 -9.34 -0.12 2.34
C GLY A 151 -9.84 -1.52 2.02
N PHE A 152 -8.94 -2.49 2.15
CA PHE A 152 -9.20 -3.91 1.89
C PHE A 152 -9.23 -4.69 3.19
N VAL A 153 -10.24 -5.52 3.36
CA VAL A 153 -10.59 -6.10 4.67
C VAL A 153 -10.01 -7.49 4.82
N LEU A 154 -9.34 -7.71 5.95
CA LEU A 154 -8.88 -9.02 6.41
C LEU A 154 -9.97 -9.72 7.24
N ASP A 155 -9.98 -11.04 7.25
CA ASP A 155 -10.82 -11.82 8.16
C ASP A 155 -10.24 -11.88 9.56
N ASP A 156 -8.90 -11.93 9.68
CA ASP A 156 -8.16 -11.90 10.93
C ASP A 156 -6.91 -11.00 10.81
N ALA A 157 -6.24 -10.72 11.93
CA ALA A 157 -5.07 -9.85 12.02
C ALA A 157 -3.89 -10.28 11.12
N TYR A 158 -3.76 -11.57 10.89
CA TYR A 158 -2.72 -12.17 10.04
C TYR A 158 -3.22 -12.61 8.66
N GLY A 159 -4.47 -12.38 8.37
CA GLY A 159 -5.13 -12.83 7.15
C GLY A 159 -6.03 -14.05 7.36
N PRO A 160 -6.55 -14.63 6.30
CA PRO A 160 -6.42 -14.17 4.91
C PRO A 160 -7.23 -12.89 4.61
N MET A 161 -7.09 -12.42 3.37
CA MET A 161 -8.01 -11.40 2.86
C MET A 161 -9.43 -11.95 2.83
N ARG A 162 -10.40 -11.10 3.19
CA ARG A 162 -11.82 -11.50 3.11
C ARG A 162 -12.20 -11.85 1.67
N ALA A 163 -13.08 -12.84 1.52
CA ALA A 163 -13.56 -13.27 0.20
C ALA A 163 -14.07 -12.09 -0.65
N GLY A 164 -13.60 -11.99 -1.88
CA GLY A 164 -13.92 -10.92 -2.82
C GLY A 164 -13.06 -9.66 -2.73
N GLU A 165 -12.22 -9.49 -1.70
CA GLU A 165 -11.40 -8.30 -1.55
C GLU A 165 -10.26 -8.24 -2.59
N ILE A 166 -9.70 -9.36 -2.98
CA ILE A 166 -8.67 -9.44 -4.03
C ILE A 166 -9.25 -9.05 -5.39
N GLU A 167 -10.44 -9.57 -5.75
CA GLU A 167 -11.13 -9.16 -6.97
C GLU A 167 -11.47 -7.67 -6.95
N ARG A 168 -11.91 -7.16 -5.79
CA ARG A 168 -12.18 -5.74 -5.62
C ARG A 168 -10.92 -4.87 -5.77
N ALA A 169 -9.78 -5.36 -5.29
CA ALA A 169 -8.48 -4.68 -5.46
C ALA A 169 -8.08 -4.63 -6.93
N LYS A 170 -8.28 -5.71 -7.67
CA LYS A 170 -8.04 -5.78 -9.11
C LYS A 170 -8.94 -4.81 -9.88
N ASP A 171 -10.24 -4.81 -9.61
CA ASP A 171 -11.19 -3.87 -10.20
C ASP A 171 -10.82 -2.42 -9.90
N TRP A 172 -10.38 -2.12 -8.68
CA TRP A 172 -9.93 -0.79 -8.28
C TRP A 172 -8.67 -0.37 -9.04
N GLY A 173 -7.70 -1.26 -9.25
CA GLY A 173 -6.52 -1.02 -10.10
C GLY A 173 -6.91 -0.59 -11.51
N ALA A 174 -7.87 -1.27 -12.13
CA ALA A 174 -8.40 -0.90 -13.44
C ALA A 174 -9.11 0.47 -13.42
N GLN A 175 -9.83 0.80 -12.36
CA GLN A 175 -10.49 2.11 -12.18
C GLN A 175 -9.48 3.25 -12.07
N LEU A 176 -8.38 3.06 -11.34
CA LEU A 176 -7.32 4.05 -11.19
C LEU A 176 -6.72 4.44 -12.54
N VAL A 177 -6.45 3.47 -13.41
CA VAL A 177 -5.95 3.72 -14.77
C VAL A 177 -6.92 4.59 -15.55
N ARG A 178 -8.21 4.25 -15.54
CA ARG A 178 -9.24 5.05 -16.24
C ARG A 178 -9.34 6.47 -15.71
N ALA A 179 -9.27 6.64 -14.38
CA ALA A 179 -9.32 7.97 -13.75
C ALA A 179 -8.09 8.83 -14.07
N THR A 180 -6.92 8.20 -14.26
CA THR A 180 -5.68 8.88 -14.65
C THR A 180 -5.73 9.40 -16.09
N VAL A 181 -6.35 8.63 -17.01
CA VAL A 181 -6.45 9.00 -18.45
C VAL A 181 -7.57 10.01 -18.69
N SER A 182 -8.60 10.01 -17.86
CA SER A 182 -9.75 10.93 -17.99
C SER A 182 -9.74 11.92 -16.81
N PRO A 183 -8.95 12.99 -16.85
CA PRO A 183 -9.00 13.99 -15.79
C PRO A 183 -10.40 14.56 -15.70
N SER A 184 -10.94 14.57 -14.47
CA SER A 184 -12.25 15.17 -14.17
C SER A 184 -12.27 16.62 -14.64
N SER A 185 -13.23 16.93 -15.53
CA SER A 185 -13.49 18.28 -16.02
C SER A 185 -14.02 19.16 -14.91
#